data_84cc053ef0a1d8efa35ec8072a8ad086
#
_entry.id   84cc053ef0a1d8efa35ec8072a8ad086
#
_cell.length_a   1.000
_cell.length_b   1.000
_cell.length_c   1.000
_cell.angle_alpha   90.00
_cell.angle_beta   90.00
_cell.angle_gamma   90.00
#
_symmetry.space_group_name_H-M   'P 1'
#
loop_
_entity.id
_entity.type
_entity.pdbx_description
1 polymer ?
#
loop_
_entity_poly.entity_id
_entity_poly.type
_entity_poly.pdbx_seq_one_letter_code
_entity_poly.pdbx_strand_id
1 'polypeptide(L)'
;MIAYLALVIVALIIYLIYYSRKKDDYINDRKIKYLIIISIILSLIQVITGTQVREFIDIQYELSLNKELWLKSPDLYFYFHRTFSLSVFFINVYLFYYAFKKSYNLKTISLICFVILLEILLGIIMYYGDFPIFSQPLHLFLATILFGCQFYWSLFFIIKHKW
;
A
#
# COMPACT_ATOMS: atom_id res chain seq x y z
N MET A 1 8.31 9.79 -10.71
CA MET A 1 9.71 9.54 -10.29
C MET A 1 9.95 9.74 -8.79
N ILE A 2 9.58 10.87 -8.18
CA ILE A 2 9.79 11.17 -6.75
C ILE A 2 9.13 10.14 -5.81
N ALA A 3 7.91 9.69 -6.11
CA ALA A 3 7.19 8.71 -5.28
C ALA A 3 7.94 7.37 -5.15
N TYR A 4 8.53 6.87 -6.23
CA TYR A 4 9.28 5.61 -6.21
C TYR A 4 10.59 5.74 -5.43
N LEU A 5 11.28 6.89 -5.55
CA LEU A 5 12.47 7.17 -4.75
C LEU A 5 12.14 7.19 -3.25
N ALA A 6 11.01 7.78 -2.87
CA ALA A 6 10.54 7.79 -1.48
C ALA A 6 10.31 6.37 -0.94
N LEU A 7 9.70 5.46 -1.72
CA LEU A 7 9.51 4.07 -1.33
C LEU A 7 10.85 3.33 -1.12
N VAL A 8 11.82 3.56 -2.00
CA VAL A 8 13.17 2.97 -1.87
C VAL A 8 13.86 3.47 -0.61
N ILE A 9 13.79 4.77 -0.32
CA ILE A 9 14.37 5.37 0.89
C ILE A 9 13.71 4.80 2.15
N VAL A 10 12.37 4.71 2.17
CA VAL A 10 11.62 4.11 3.29
C VAL A 10 12.03 2.66 3.50
N ALA A 11 12.12 1.86 2.43
CA ALA A 11 12.57 0.47 2.53
C ALA A 11 13.99 0.36 3.09
N LEU A 12 14.91 1.22 2.63
CA LEU A 12 16.30 1.24 3.12
C LEU A 12 16.38 1.59 4.60
N ILE A 13 15.66 2.63 5.04
CA ILE A 13 15.60 3.04 6.45
C ILE A 13 15.06 1.91 7.32
N ILE A 14 13.95 1.30 6.92
CA ILE A 14 13.34 0.18 7.65
C ILE A 14 14.30 -1.01 7.72
N TYR A 15 14.97 -1.34 6.62
CA TYR A 15 15.96 -2.41 6.58
C TYR A 15 17.11 -2.14 7.56
N LEU A 16 17.68 -0.92 7.57
CA LEU A 16 18.75 -0.54 8.47
C LEU A 16 18.33 -0.60 9.95
N ILE A 17 17.11 -0.11 10.26
CA ILE A 17 16.55 -0.20 11.63
C ILE A 17 16.35 -1.67 12.03
N TYR A 18 15.81 -2.50 11.15
CA TYR A 18 15.64 -3.92 11.43
C TYR A 18 17.00 -4.63 11.65
N TYR A 19 17.96 -4.36 10.77
CA TYR A 19 19.29 -4.96 10.82
C TYR A 19 20.08 -4.53 12.07
N SER A 20 19.87 -3.31 12.57
CA SER A 20 20.49 -2.82 13.80
C SER A 20 19.99 -3.51 15.08
N ARG A 21 18.84 -4.18 15.02
CA ARG A 21 18.30 -4.96 16.14
C ARG A 21 19.07 -6.26 16.26
N LYS A 22 19.78 -6.44 17.40
CA LYS A 22 20.53 -7.66 17.72
C LYS A 22 19.65 -8.85 18.13
N LYS A 23 18.44 -8.98 17.56
CA LYS A 23 17.49 -10.02 17.95
C LYS A 23 17.13 -10.85 16.75
N ASP A 24 17.29 -12.17 16.84
CA ASP A 24 16.82 -13.10 15.81
C ASP A 24 15.31 -13.34 16.00
N ASP A 25 14.52 -12.50 15.36
CA ASP A 25 13.05 -12.62 15.32
C ASP A 25 12.59 -13.38 14.05
N TYR A 26 13.49 -14.12 13.39
CA TYR A 26 13.19 -14.86 12.17
C TYR A 26 12.13 -15.94 12.37
N ILE A 27 11.11 -15.92 11.54
CA ILE A 27 10.02 -16.91 11.54
C ILE A 27 10.11 -17.74 10.26
N ASN A 28 10.35 -19.04 10.39
CA ASN A 28 10.43 -19.94 9.25
C ASN A 28 9.03 -20.42 8.85
N ASP A 29 8.27 -19.57 8.15
CA ASP A 29 7.00 -19.97 7.52
C ASP A 29 7.02 -19.59 6.05
N ARG A 30 7.22 -20.62 5.21
CA ARG A 30 7.31 -20.46 3.75
C ARG A 30 6.03 -19.90 3.15
N LYS A 31 4.85 -20.28 3.68
CA LYS A 31 3.56 -19.85 3.14
C LYS A 31 3.34 -18.36 3.37
N ILE A 32 3.53 -17.88 4.60
CA ILE A 32 3.35 -16.45 4.90
C ILE A 32 4.40 -15.60 4.18
N LYS A 33 5.63 -16.10 4.04
CA LYS A 33 6.68 -15.45 3.26
C LYS A 33 6.23 -15.17 1.82
N TYR A 34 5.68 -16.16 1.11
CA TYR A 34 5.20 -15.97 -0.27
C TYR A 34 3.98 -15.03 -0.31
N LEU A 35 3.04 -15.19 0.62
CA LEU A 35 1.84 -14.34 0.66
C LEU A 35 2.18 -12.87 0.89
N ILE A 36 3.15 -12.56 1.77
CA ILE A 36 3.54 -11.17 2.01
C ILE A 36 4.32 -10.57 0.84
N ILE A 37 5.16 -11.37 0.15
CA ILE A 37 5.83 -10.94 -1.08
C ILE A 37 4.78 -10.62 -2.16
N ILE A 38 3.78 -11.48 -2.36
CA ILE A 38 2.67 -11.21 -3.28
C ILE A 38 1.93 -9.94 -2.88
N SER A 39 1.63 -9.75 -1.59
CA SER A 39 0.98 -8.53 -1.08
C SER A 39 1.77 -7.28 -1.41
N ILE A 40 3.09 -7.28 -1.22
CA ILE A 40 3.98 -6.16 -1.57
C ILE A 40 3.95 -5.88 -3.08
N ILE A 41 4.04 -6.92 -3.91
CA ILE A 41 3.99 -6.77 -5.38
C ILE A 41 2.65 -6.16 -5.81
N LEU A 42 1.52 -6.63 -5.27
CA LEU A 42 0.20 -6.07 -5.56
C LEU A 42 0.10 -4.60 -5.11
N SER A 43 0.65 -4.25 -3.94
CA SER A 43 0.68 -2.86 -3.47
C SER A 43 1.54 -1.97 -4.37
N LEU A 44 2.68 -2.46 -4.89
CA LEU A 44 3.49 -1.71 -5.86
C LEU A 44 2.76 -1.48 -7.18
N ILE A 45 2.05 -2.49 -7.70
CA ILE A 45 1.20 -2.34 -8.90
C ILE A 45 0.11 -1.30 -8.63
N GLN A 46 -0.49 -1.32 -7.43
CA GLN A 46 -1.51 -0.34 -7.03
C GLN A 46 -0.95 1.09 -6.99
N VAL A 47 0.28 1.29 -6.51
CA VAL A 47 0.96 2.60 -6.55
C VAL A 47 1.21 3.05 -7.99
N ILE A 48 1.70 2.15 -8.87
CA ILE A 48 1.95 2.45 -10.28
C ILE A 48 0.65 2.89 -10.97
N THR A 49 -0.43 2.13 -10.83
CA THR A 49 -1.72 2.48 -11.43
C THR A 49 -2.32 3.74 -10.83
N GLY A 50 -2.13 3.98 -9.52
CA GLY A 50 -2.52 5.23 -8.86
C GLY A 50 -1.81 6.47 -9.42
N THR A 51 -0.53 6.34 -9.82
CA THR A 51 0.19 7.46 -10.47
C THR A 51 -0.37 7.77 -11.86
N GLN A 52 -0.86 6.77 -12.61
CA GLN A 52 -1.52 6.99 -13.90
C GLN A 52 -2.88 7.68 -13.72
N VAL A 53 -3.66 7.27 -12.72
CA VAL A 53 -4.92 7.95 -12.37
C VAL A 53 -4.67 9.41 -12.00
N ARG A 54 -3.62 9.69 -11.23
CA ARG A 54 -3.25 11.06 -10.89
C ARG A 54 -2.89 11.89 -12.12
N GLU A 55 -2.07 11.34 -13.01
CA GLU A 55 -1.69 12.01 -14.27
C GLU A 55 -2.94 12.36 -15.10
N PHE A 56 -3.89 11.42 -15.20
CA PHE A 56 -5.18 11.68 -15.84
C PHE A 56 -5.94 12.84 -15.19
N ILE A 57 -6.01 12.88 -13.85
CA ILE A 57 -6.69 13.97 -13.11
C ILE A 57 -5.97 15.31 -13.31
N ASP A 58 -4.63 15.33 -13.31
CA ASP A 58 -3.85 16.56 -13.54
C ASP A 58 -4.14 17.13 -14.94
N ILE A 59 -4.27 16.28 -15.99
CA ILE A 59 -4.69 16.69 -17.33
C ILE A 59 -6.12 17.26 -17.33
N GLN A 60 -7.07 16.62 -16.63
CA GLN A 60 -8.45 17.13 -16.53
C GLN A 60 -8.50 18.49 -15.81
N TYR A 61 -7.65 18.68 -14.80
CA TYR A 61 -7.51 19.95 -14.11
C TYR A 61 -7.05 21.08 -15.05
N GLU A 62 -6.08 20.80 -15.93
CA GLU A 62 -5.58 21.77 -16.92
C GLU A 62 -6.63 22.09 -17.99
N LEU A 63 -7.44 21.11 -18.38
CA LEU A 63 -8.48 21.26 -19.42
C LEU A 63 -9.78 21.86 -18.90
N SER A 64 -10.10 21.71 -17.64
CA SER A 64 -11.38 22.12 -17.05
C SER A 64 -11.20 22.60 -15.61
N LEU A 65 -11.76 23.78 -15.31
CA LEU A 65 -11.78 24.32 -13.95
C LEU A 65 -12.84 23.68 -13.06
N ASN A 66 -13.78 22.91 -13.64
CA ASN A 66 -14.86 22.27 -12.89
C ASN A 66 -14.47 20.84 -12.49
N LYS A 67 -14.28 20.60 -11.19
CA LYS A 67 -13.91 19.30 -10.61
C LYS A 67 -14.93 18.19 -10.90
N GLU A 68 -16.22 18.51 -11.00
CA GLU A 68 -17.28 17.55 -11.31
C GLU A 68 -17.07 16.85 -12.67
N LEU A 69 -16.30 17.47 -13.55
CA LEU A 69 -16.03 16.93 -14.89
C LEU A 69 -14.81 15.99 -14.92
N TRP A 70 -13.94 16.03 -13.92
CA TRP A 70 -12.67 15.28 -13.91
C TRP A 70 -12.87 13.77 -14.04
N LEU A 71 -13.92 13.22 -13.43
CA LEU A 71 -14.27 11.80 -13.49
C LEU A 71 -15.55 11.51 -14.27
N LYS A 72 -16.01 12.44 -15.10
CA LYS A 72 -17.20 12.20 -15.95
C LYS A 72 -16.97 11.08 -16.97
N SER A 73 -15.75 10.96 -17.49
CA SER A 73 -15.32 9.89 -18.40
C SER A 73 -13.95 9.37 -17.97
N PRO A 74 -13.88 8.58 -16.87
CA PRO A 74 -12.63 8.08 -16.37
C PRO A 74 -11.96 7.14 -17.38
N ASP A 75 -10.64 7.13 -17.39
CA ASP A 75 -9.86 6.23 -18.23
C ASP A 75 -9.83 4.78 -17.69
N LEU A 76 -9.22 3.88 -18.46
CA LEU A 76 -9.08 2.48 -18.10
C LEU A 76 -8.27 2.29 -16.82
N TYR A 77 -7.24 3.13 -16.57
CA TYR A 77 -6.40 3.04 -15.38
C TYR A 77 -7.19 3.34 -14.11
N PHE A 78 -8.18 4.24 -14.15
CA PHE A 78 -9.06 4.51 -13.03
C PHE A 78 -9.86 3.26 -12.63
N TYR A 79 -10.51 2.60 -13.59
CA TYR A 79 -11.29 1.39 -13.31
C TYR A 79 -10.41 0.24 -12.84
N PHE A 80 -9.23 0.09 -13.45
CA PHE A 80 -8.27 -0.92 -13.03
C PHE A 80 -7.78 -0.66 -11.60
N HIS A 81 -7.32 0.55 -11.28
CA HIS A 81 -6.86 0.95 -9.96
C HIS A 81 -7.93 0.69 -8.89
N ARG A 82 -9.16 1.14 -9.14
CA ARG A 82 -10.30 0.96 -8.25
C ARG A 82 -10.61 -0.52 -8.00
N THR A 83 -10.70 -1.34 -9.05
CA THR A 83 -11.05 -2.75 -8.93
C THR A 83 -9.89 -3.56 -8.33
N PHE A 84 -8.66 -3.24 -8.72
CA PHE A 84 -7.47 -3.93 -8.26
C PHE A 84 -7.20 -3.70 -6.77
N SER A 85 -7.66 -2.59 -6.18
CA SER A 85 -7.57 -2.34 -4.74
C SER A 85 -8.23 -3.44 -3.90
N LEU A 86 -9.29 -4.09 -4.42
CA LEU A 86 -9.93 -5.22 -3.77
C LEU A 86 -8.99 -6.43 -3.65
N SER A 87 -8.12 -6.66 -4.64
CA SER A 87 -7.12 -7.73 -4.59
C SER A 87 -6.09 -7.49 -3.47
N VAL A 88 -5.65 -6.24 -3.32
CA VAL A 88 -4.77 -5.83 -2.20
C VAL A 88 -5.48 -6.02 -0.86
N PHE A 89 -6.75 -5.66 -0.76
CA PHE A 89 -7.55 -5.85 0.45
C PHE A 89 -7.67 -7.33 0.81
N PHE A 90 -8.13 -8.18 -0.11
CA PHE A 90 -8.39 -9.58 0.19
C PHE A 90 -7.12 -10.38 0.52
N ILE A 91 -5.99 -10.13 -0.14
CA ILE A 91 -4.73 -10.80 0.20
C ILE A 91 -4.29 -10.45 1.63
N ASN A 92 -4.45 -9.21 2.07
CA ASN A 92 -4.06 -8.78 3.41
C ASN A 92 -5.05 -9.26 4.49
N VAL A 93 -6.35 -9.35 4.20
CA VAL A 93 -7.32 -10.01 5.08
C VAL A 93 -7.00 -11.49 5.24
N TYR A 94 -6.63 -12.16 4.15
CA TYR A 94 -6.21 -13.55 4.22
C TYR A 94 -4.90 -13.73 5.01
N LEU A 95 -3.94 -12.83 4.85
CA LEU A 95 -2.71 -12.80 5.65
C LEU A 95 -3.01 -12.61 7.14
N PHE A 96 -3.95 -11.71 7.47
CA PHE A 96 -4.40 -11.51 8.85
C PHE A 96 -5.01 -12.80 9.43
N TYR A 97 -5.94 -13.41 8.71
CA TYR A 97 -6.55 -14.68 9.11
C TYR A 97 -5.51 -15.78 9.33
N TYR A 98 -4.55 -15.91 8.41
CA TYR A 98 -3.49 -16.90 8.51
C TYR A 98 -2.56 -16.65 9.70
N ALA A 99 -2.17 -15.39 9.93
CA ALA A 99 -1.35 -14.99 11.08
C ALA A 99 -2.09 -15.24 12.41
N PHE A 100 -3.39 -14.94 12.46
CA PHE A 100 -4.24 -15.24 13.61
C PHE A 100 -4.27 -16.74 13.91
N LYS A 101 -4.50 -17.59 12.90
CA LYS A 101 -4.55 -19.05 13.06
C LYS A 101 -3.19 -19.65 13.51
N LYS A 102 -2.10 -18.98 13.18
CA LYS A 102 -0.73 -19.39 13.58
C LYS A 102 -0.25 -18.75 14.88
N SER A 103 -1.08 -17.97 15.55
CA SER A 103 -0.75 -17.25 16.79
C SER A 103 0.47 -16.32 16.64
N TYR A 104 0.66 -15.73 15.44
CA TYR A 104 1.70 -14.73 15.23
C TYR A 104 1.29 -13.38 15.83
N ASN A 105 2.28 -12.48 16.01
CA ASN A 105 1.99 -11.14 16.48
C ASN A 105 1.13 -10.38 15.45
N LEU A 106 -0.09 -10.02 15.85
CA LEU A 106 -1.08 -9.40 14.95
C LEU A 106 -0.93 -7.88 14.82
N LYS A 107 -0.08 -7.22 15.61
CA LYS A 107 -0.01 -5.74 15.63
C LYS A 107 0.27 -5.15 14.25
N THR A 108 1.28 -5.65 13.57
CA THR A 108 1.68 -5.11 12.26
C THR A 108 0.64 -5.43 11.18
N ILE A 109 0.13 -6.66 11.12
CA ILE A 109 -0.87 -7.02 10.11
C ILE A 109 -2.21 -6.33 10.34
N SER A 110 -2.62 -6.09 11.61
CA SER A 110 -3.80 -5.28 11.93
C SER A 110 -3.62 -3.84 11.46
N LEU A 111 -2.44 -3.25 11.67
CA LEU A 111 -2.13 -1.90 11.17
C LEU A 111 -2.18 -1.86 9.63
N ILE A 112 -1.63 -2.86 8.94
CA ILE A 112 -1.71 -2.99 7.48
C ILE A 112 -3.18 -3.00 7.02
N CYS A 113 -4.03 -3.86 7.60
CA CYS A 113 -5.44 -3.93 7.25
C CYS A 113 -6.17 -2.61 7.54
N PHE A 114 -5.87 -1.95 8.65
CA PHE A 114 -6.45 -0.65 8.99
C PHE A 114 -6.07 0.43 7.99
N VAL A 115 -4.78 0.52 7.60
CA VAL A 115 -4.32 1.49 6.60
C VAL A 115 -4.98 1.24 5.25
N ILE A 116 -5.15 -0.03 4.83
CA ILE A 116 -5.85 -0.36 3.58
C ILE A 116 -7.31 0.11 3.62
N LEU A 117 -8.01 -0.03 4.75
CA LEU A 117 -9.37 0.49 4.90
C LEU A 117 -9.42 2.02 4.78
N LEU A 118 -8.45 2.73 5.37
CA LEU A 118 -8.34 4.18 5.22
C LEU A 118 -8.06 4.59 3.77
N GLU A 119 -7.22 3.84 3.05
CA GLU A 119 -6.93 4.04 1.63
C GLU A 119 -8.19 3.93 0.76
N ILE A 120 -8.98 2.87 1.00
CA ILE A 120 -10.25 2.66 0.29
C ILE A 120 -11.23 3.79 0.62
N LEU A 121 -11.35 4.17 1.88
CA LEU A 121 -12.23 5.26 2.32
C LEU A 121 -11.85 6.59 1.66
N LEU A 122 -10.55 6.93 1.64
CA LEU A 122 -10.07 8.13 0.96
C LEU A 122 -10.35 8.09 -0.55
N GLY A 123 -10.18 6.94 -1.20
CA GLY A 123 -10.53 6.76 -2.59
C GLY A 123 -12.02 7.03 -2.86
N ILE A 124 -12.90 6.55 -1.97
CA ILE A 124 -14.35 6.82 -2.02
C ILE A 124 -14.62 8.32 -1.82
N ILE A 125 -13.99 8.95 -0.82
CA ILE A 125 -14.14 10.38 -0.55
C ILE A 125 -13.66 11.21 -1.75
N MET A 126 -12.55 10.86 -2.39
CA MET A 126 -12.08 11.56 -3.59
C MET A 126 -13.07 11.43 -4.75
N TYR A 127 -13.65 10.25 -4.94
CA TYR A 127 -14.57 10.01 -6.04
C TYR A 127 -15.92 10.73 -5.88
N TYR A 128 -16.52 10.71 -4.67
CA TYR A 128 -17.83 11.29 -4.40
C TYR A 128 -17.79 12.72 -3.85
N GLY A 129 -16.65 13.17 -3.36
CA GLY A 129 -16.45 14.46 -2.71
C GLY A 129 -15.68 15.48 -3.54
N ASP A 130 -15.59 15.29 -4.86
CA ASP A 130 -14.93 16.21 -5.81
C ASP A 130 -13.50 16.60 -5.40
N PHE A 131 -12.70 15.60 -5.01
CA PHE A 131 -11.30 15.77 -4.62
C PHE A 131 -11.08 16.85 -3.54
N PRO A 132 -11.49 16.61 -2.29
CA PRO A 132 -11.24 17.53 -1.19
C PRO A 132 -9.75 17.91 -1.07
N ILE A 133 -9.47 19.12 -0.63
CA ILE A 133 -8.11 19.58 -0.38
C ILE A 133 -7.43 18.60 0.57
N PHE A 134 -6.18 18.23 0.28
CA PHE A 134 -5.37 17.25 1.01
C PHE A 134 -5.75 15.77 0.85
N SER A 135 -6.85 15.41 0.21
CA SER A 135 -7.20 13.99 0.04
C SER A 135 -6.16 13.22 -0.79
N GLN A 136 -5.66 13.79 -1.88
CA GLN A 136 -4.61 13.18 -2.72
C GLN A 136 -3.27 13.03 -1.98
N PRO A 137 -2.70 14.08 -1.33
CA PRO A 137 -1.48 13.94 -0.54
C PRO A 137 -1.61 12.94 0.61
N LEU A 138 -2.77 12.90 1.28
CA LEU A 138 -3.02 11.98 2.39
C LEU A 138 -3.08 10.54 1.89
N HIS A 139 -3.75 10.28 0.75
CA HIS A 139 -3.80 8.97 0.11
C HIS A 139 -2.39 8.48 -0.24
N LEU A 140 -1.55 9.31 -0.87
CA LEU A 140 -0.16 8.97 -1.18
C LEU A 140 0.68 8.70 0.09
N PHE A 141 0.46 9.48 1.13
CA PHE A 141 1.13 9.29 2.43
C PHE A 141 0.77 7.95 3.07
N LEU A 142 -0.51 7.59 3.10
CA LEU A 142 -0.97 6.30 3.61
C LEU A 142 -0.46 5.13 2.77
N ALA A 143 -0.40 5.25 1.44
CA ALA A 143 0.20 4.25 0.56
C ALA A 143 1.68 3.99 0.90
N THR A 144 2.42 5.05 1.26
CA THR A 144 3.81 4.93 1.71
C THR A 144 3.92 4.21 3.06
N ILE A 145 3.02 4.52 4.01
CA ILE A 145 2.94 3.81 5.30
C ILE A 145 2.59 2.34 5.08
N LEU A 146 1.60 2.05 4.23
CA LEU A 146 1.20 0.68 3.89
C LEU A 146 2.39 -0.14 3.39
N PHE A 147 3.10 0.39 2.39
CA PHE A 147 4.29 -0.25 1.85
C PHE A 147 5.36 -0.46 2.93
N GLY A 148 5.63 0.56 3.76
CA GLY A 148 6.59 0.47 4.85
C GLY A 148 6.24 -0.62 5.87
N CYS A 149 4.96 -0.73 6.27
CA CYS A 149 4.48 -1.75 7.20
C CYS A 149 4.59 -3.16 6.61
N GLN A 150 4.21 -3.34 5.34
CA GLN A 150 4.33 -4.61 4.63
C GLN A 150 5.80 -5.03 4.49
N PHE A 151 6.68 -4.10 4.10
CA PHE A 151 8.11 -4.35 3.98
C PHE A 151 8.71 -4.72 5.33
N TYR A 152 8.45 -3.93 6.40
CA TYR A 152 8.92 -4.23 7.75
C TYR A 152 8.50 -5.63 8.21
N TRP A 153 7.21 -5.98 8.02
CA TRP A 153 6.71 -7.29 8.44
C TRP A 153 7.34 -8.43 7.63
N SER A 154 7.64 -8.22 6.36
CA SER A 154 8.29 -9.21 5.51
C SER A 154 9.69 -9.62 6.01
N LEU A 155 10.42 -8.70 6.65
CA LEU A 155 11.79 -8.95 7.10
C LEU A 155 11.87 -10.07 8.15
N PHE A 156 10.81 -10.23 8.98
CA PHE A 156 10.74 -11.33 9.95
C PHE A 156 10.68 -12.73 9.31
N PHE A 157 10.27 -12.82 8.05
CA PHE A 157 10.14 -14.07 7.31
C PHE A 157 11.23 -14.28 6.25
N ILE A 158 11.99 -13.23 5.93
CA ILE A 158 12.98 -13.24 4.85
C ILE A 158 14.40 -13.29 5.42
N ILE A 159 14.69 -12.48 6.44
CA ILE A 159 16.03 -12.30 6.95
C ILE A 159 16.24 -13.18 8.17
N LYS A 160 17.23 -14.09 8.06
CA LYS A 160 17.76 -14.86 9.17
C LYS A 160 19.08 -14.23 9.58
N HIS A 161 19.16 -13.66 10.78
CA HIS A 161 20.44 -13.21 11.33
C HIS A 161 21.34 -14.44 11.58
N LYS A 162 22.48 -14.50 10.91
CA LYS A 162 23.57 -15.42 11.26
C LYS A 162 24.49 -14.67 12.21
N TRP A 163 24.54 -15.10 13.45
CA TRP A 163 25.59 -14.72 14.40
C TRP A 163 26.82 -15.58 14.18
#